data_ebc6d208d94a4f4f47644f0257a3e945
#
_entry.id   ebc6d208d94a4f4f47644f0257a3e945
#
_cell.length_a   1.000
_cell.length_b   1.000
_cell.length_c   1.000
_cell.angle_alpha   90.00
_cell.angle_beta   90.00
_cell.angle_gamma   90.00
#
_symmetry.space_group_name_H-M   'P 1'
#
loop_
_entity.id
_entity.type
_entity.pdbx_description
1 polymer ?
#
loop_
_entity_poly.entity_id
_entity_poly.type
_entity_poly.pdbx_seq_one_letter_code
_entity_poly.pdbx_strand_id
1 'polypeptide(L)'
;MHVLSVSSLKGGVGKTTVALGLASAAFSRGLRTLVIDLDTQCDATTGLGAIGEFSETTADVLQAPRHNIVHRAIVASSWGKNQSGTIDVMVGSPRSQAHDNPYPTINEVWRLEIALTKVERDYDLVIIDTPPSINGLTRTAWVASDRVLIVAEPSLFSVVATDRTIHAVEELRKGLTPRLGVLGILINRLKPFAPENEFRVNEMREKYGSLVLPTVLEERSALQQATGSARAIHSWPGQTSQEIAAQFDEVLDSALESFANQETRRPTRAERKAQRVTRIMRGQTLDQVLAFEAEPGDDPEEQSPAEALGL
;
A
#
# COMPACT_ATOMS: atom_id res chain seq x y z
N MET A 1 -12.34 -1.39 9.77
CA MET A 1 -11.50 -1.83 8.64
C MET A 1 -10.38 -0.81 8.42
N HIS A 2 -9.14 -1.25 8.47
CA HIS A 2 -7.95 -0.47 8.13
C HIS A 2 -7.38 -0.91 6.78
N VAL A 3 -6.72 -0.01 6.06
CA VAL A 3 -6.18 -0.30 4.74
C VAL A 3 -4.70 0.06 4.67
N LEU A 4 -3.86 -0.92 4.34
CA LEU A 4 -2.42 -0.81 4.18
C LEU A 4 -2.02 -1.12 2.75
N SER A 5 -1.41 -0.18 2.04
CA SER A 5 -0.74 -0.47 0.76
C SER A 5 0.72 -0.86 0.99
N VAL A 6 1.16 -1.89 0.29
CA VAL A 6 2.58 -2.29 0.21
C VAL A 6 3.14 -1.84 -1.12
N SER A 7 4.09 -0.91 -1.11
CA SER A 7 4.52 -0.20 -2.31
C SER A 7 6.04 -0.08 -2.44
N SER A 8 6.52 -0.01 -3.66
CA SER A 8 7.89 0.36 -4.03
C SER A 8 7.94 0.71 -5.51
N LEU A 9 8.72 1.72 -5.89
CA LEU A 9 8.97 2.05 -7.29
C LEU A 9 10.00 1.16 -7.97
N LYS A 10 10.70 0.34 -7.20
CA LYS A 10 11.65 -0.62 -7.74
C LYS A 10 10.99 -1.99 -7.87
N GLY A 11 11.10 -2.60 -9.05
CA GLY A 11 10.69 -3.98 -9.28
C GLY A 11 11.58 -4.97 -8.53
N GLY A 12 11.03 -6.11 -8.14
CA GLY A 12 11.80 -7.21 -7.57
C GLY A 12 12.23 -7.07 -6.11
N VAL A 13 11.86 -6.00 -5.40
CA VAL A 13 12.22 -5.79 -3.97
C VAL A 13 11.44 -6.67 -3.00
N GLY A 14 10.44 -7.43 -3.47
CA GLY A 14 9.64 -8.33 -2.66
C GLY A 14 8.36 -7.73 -2.07
N LYS A 15 7.72 -6.75 -2.73
CA LYS A 15 6.42 -6.19 -2.30
C LYS A 15 5.39 -7.27 -2.05
N THR A 16 5.11 -8.10 -3.05
CA THR A 16 4.15 -9.22 -2.94
C THR A 16 4.49 -10.16 -1.80
N THR A 17 5.77 -10.51 -1.65
CA THR A 17 6.23 -11.36 -0.53
C THR A 17 5.95 -10.71 0.82
N VAL A 18 6.15 -9.40 0.94
CA VAL A 18 5.84 -8.63 2.16
C VAL A 18 4.32 -8.56 2.38
N ALA A 19 3.53 -8.32 1.34
CA ALA A 19 2.07 -8.31 1.43
C ALA A 19 1.53 -9.67 1.93
N LEU A 20 2.04 -10.77 1.38
CA LEU A 20 1.69 -12.13 1.81
C LEU A 20 2.17 -12.44 3.24
N GLY A 21 3.37 -11.97 3.63
CA GLY A 21 3.88 -12.13 4.99
C GLY A 21 3.02 -11.43 6.03
N LEU A 22 2.60 -10.20 5.75
CA LEU A 22 1.67 -9.43 6.58
C LEU A 22 0.27 -10.06 6.63
N ALA A 23 -0.21 -10.56 5.49
CA ALA A 23 -1.46 -11.30 5.43
C ALA A 23 -1.41 -12.58 6.28
N SER A 24 -0.26 -13.27 6.28
CA SER A 24 0.00 -14.43 7.12
C SER A 24 0.00 -14.07 8.61
N ALA A 25 0.62 -12.94 9.01
CA ALA A 25 0.59 -12.45 10.38
C ALA A 25 -0.83 -12.07 10.83
N ALA A 26 -1.57 -11.35 10.00
CA ALA A 26 -2.96 -10.97 10.30
C ALA A 26 -3.87 -12.20 10.45
N PHE A 27 -3.72 -13.18 9.54
CA PHE A 27 -4.46 -14.44 9.59
C PHE A 27 -4.15 -15.26 10.85
N SER A 28 -2.87 -15.34 11.25
CA SER A 28 -2.46 -16.07 12.46
C SER A 28 -3.05 -15.45 13.75
N ARG A 29 -3.30 -14.14 13.75
CA ARG A 29 -3.91 -13.39 14.85
C ARG A 29 -5.45 -13.37 14.81
N GLY A 30 -6.06 -14.06 13.85
CA GLY A 30 -7.50 -14.18 13.76
C GLY A 30 -8.21 -12.96 13.14
N LEU A 31 -7.49 -12.05 12.50
CA LEU A 31 -8.09 -10.92 11.80
C LEU A 31 -8.78 -11.37 10.51
N ARG A 32 -9.95 -10.79 10.23
CA ARG A 32 -10.62 -10.93 8.93
C ARG A 32 -9.87 -10.07 7.93
N THR A 33 -9.10 -10.71 7.05
CA THR A 33 -8.16 -10.03 6.18
C THR A 33 -8.55 -10.18 4.71
N LEU A 34 -8.53 -9.08 3.97
CA LEU A 34 -8.64 -9.05 2.51
C LEU A 34 -7.30 -8.62 1.92
N VAL A 35 -6.75 -9.42 1.02
CA VAL A 35 -5.64 -9.00 0.17
C VAL A 35 -6.19 -8.55 -1.17
N ILE A 36 -5.77 -7.38 -1.65
CA ILE A 36 -6.13 -6.87 -2.99
C ILE A 36 -4.90 -6.92 -3.87
N ASP A 37 -4.99 -7.66 -4.95
CA ASP A 37 -3.93 -7.79 -5.93
C ASP A 37 -4.14 -6.78 -7.07
N LEU A 38 -3.40 -5.67 -7.03
CA LEU A 38 -3.41 -4.65 -8.08
C LEU A 38 -2.22 -4.77 -9.04
N ASP A 39 -1.23 -5.63 -8.73
CA ASP A 39 -0.15 -5.87 -9.67
C ASP A 39 -0.65 -6.70 -10.85
N THR A 40 -0.36 -6.27 -12.06
CA THR A 40 -0.76 -6.94 -13.30
C THR A 40 -0.10 -8.31 -13.49
N GLN A 41 0.91 -8.64 -12.68
CA GLN A 41 1.53 -9.96 -12.62
C GLN A 41 0.70 -10.98 -11.83
N CYS A 42 -0.22 -10.54 -10.98
CA CYS A 42 -1.15 -11.36 -10.19
C CYS A 42 -0.44 -12.35 -9.25
N ASP A 43 0.74 -11.99 -8.75
CA ASP A 43 1.55 -12.85 -7.89
C ASP A 43 0.93 -13.02 -6.50
N ALA A 44 0.24 -12.00 -5.96
CA ALA A 44 -0.46 -12.12 -4.67
C ALA A 44 -1.64 -13.08 -4.76
N THR A 45 -2.40 -13.05 -5.85
CA THR A 45 -3.49 -13.99 -6.15
C THR A 45 -2.97 -15.42 -6.16
N THR A 46 -1.88 -15.66 -6.87
CA THR A 46 -1.22 -16.98 -6.95
C THR A 46 -0.69 -17.42 -5.59
N GLY A 47 -0.01 -16.53 -4.87
CA GLY A 47 0.56 -16.81 -3.54
C GLY A 47 -0.48 -17.13 -2.47
N LEU A 48 -1.71 -16.65 -2.62
CA LEU A 48 -2.86 -16.99 -1.78
C LEU A 48 -3.59 -18.26 -2.27
N GLY A 49 -3.09 -18.89 -3.34
CA GLY A 49 -3.62 -20.12 -3.89
C GLY A 49 -5.02 -19.97 -4.49
N ALA A 50 -5.38 -18.78 -4.94
CA ALA A 50 -6.58 -18.57 -5.72
C ALA A 50 -6.28 -18.94 -7.18
N ILE A 51 -6.68 -20.15 -7.57
CA ILE A 51 -6.41 -20.74 -8.88
C ILE A 51 -7.74 -21.08 -9.54
N GLY A 52 -7.91 -20.70 -10.81
CA GLY A 52 -9.08 -21.03 -11.60
C GLY A 52 -9.54 -19.90 -12.50
N GLU A 53 -10.74 -20.05 -13.03
CA GLU A 53 -11.43 -18.99 -13.77
C GLU A 53 -12.30 -18.17 -12.81
N PHE A 54 -12.18 -16.85 -12.91
CA PHE A 54 -12.92 -15.93 -12.06
C PHE A 54 -13.89 -15.11 -12.90
N SER A 55 -15.12 -14.98 -12.43
CA SER A 55 -16.16 -14.23 -13.15
C SER A 55 -15.89 -12.72 -13.13
N GLU A 56 -15.29 -12.22 -12.06
CA GLU A 56 -14.92 -10.82 -11.88
C GLU A 56 -13.55 -10.73 -11.22
N THR A 57 -12.82 -9.65 -11.48
CA THR A 57 -11.46 -9.42 -10.99
C THR A 57 -11.27 -7.96 -10.57
N THR A 58 -10.11 -7.58 -10.09
CA THR A 58 -9.75 -6.18 -9.79
C THR A 58 -9.98 -5.26 -11.00
N ALA A 59 -9.75 -5.73 -12.23
CA ALA A 59 -10.02 -4.96 -13.43
C ALA A 59 -11.51 -4.57 -13.55
N ASP A 60 -12.42 -5.51 -13.28
CA ASP A 60 -13.86 -5.30 -13.34
C ASP A 60 -14.34 -4.39 -12.21
N VAL A 61 -13.76 -4.55 -11.02
CA VAL A 61 -14.00 -3.66 -9.86
C VAL A 61 -13.58 -2.23 -10.16
N LEU A 62 -12.38 -2.04 -10.75
CA LEU A 62 -11.90 -0.72 -11.15
C LEU A 62 -12.72 -0.13 -12.30
N GLN A 63 -13.25 -0.94 -13.20
CA GLN A 63 -14.15 -0.49 -14.25
C GLN A 63 -15.49 -0.02 -13.68
N ALA A 64 -16.08 -0.79 -12.76
CA ALA A 64 -17.40 -0.50 -12.19
C ALA A 64 -17.51 -1.03 -10.73
N PRO A 65 -17.25 -0.23 -9.69
CA PRO A 65 -17.23 -0.67 -8.29
C PRO A 65 -18.67 -0.86 -7.75
N ARG A 66 -19.45 -1.79 -8.36
CA ARG A 66 -20.79 -2.17 -7.94
C ARG A 66 -20.73 -3.29 -6.92
N HIS A 67 -21.68 -3.36 -6.01
CA HIS A 67 -21.74 -4.34 -4.93
C HIS A 67 -21.54 -5.79 -5.44
N ASN A 68 -22.31 -6.20 -6.45
CA ASN A 68 -22.24 -7.55 -6.99
C ASN A 68 -20.89 -7.88 -7.68
N ILE A 69 -20.25 -6.88 -8.33
CA ILE A 69 -18.92 -7.05 -8.95
C ILE A 69 -17.86 -7.20 -7.86
N VAL A 70 -17.88 -6.34 -6.84
CA VAL A 70 -16.92 -6.39 -5.73
C VAL A 70 -16.96 -7.74 -5.02
N HIS A 71 -18.17 -8.23 -4.67
CA HIS A 71 -18.29 -9.51 -3.98
C HIS A 71 -17.90 -10.72 -4.86
N ARG A 72 -18.12 -10.68 -6.17
CA ARG A 72 -17.70 -11.76 -7.08
C ARG A 72 -16.21 -11.74 -7.43
N ALA A 73 -15.56 -10.59 -7.27
CA ALA A 73 -14.11 -10.47 -7.44
C ALA A 73 -13.32 -10.96 -6.20
N ILE A 74 -14.00 -11.22 -5.09
CA ILE A 74 -13.39 -11.69 -3.84
C ILE A 74 -13.63 -13.18 -3.69
N VAL A 75 -12.55 -13.92 -3.48
CA VAL A 75 -12.58 -15.37 -3.27
C VAL A 75 -11.78 -15.75 -2.03
N ALA A 76 -12.12 -16.87 -1.41
CA ALA A 76 -11.38 -17.40 -0.26
C ALA A 76 -9.98 -17.89 -0.69
N SER A 77 -8.97 -17.58 0.11
CA SER A 77 -7.62 -18.12 -0.05
C SER A 77 -7.59 -19.63 0.24
N SER A 78 -6.67 -20.35 -0.44
CA SER A 78 -6.40 -21.76 -0.14
C SER A 78 -5.68 -21.99 1.20
N TRP A 79 -5.22 -20.95 1.89
CA TRP A 79 -4.55 -21.08 3.20
C TRP A 79 -5.45 -21.67 4.28
N GLY A 80 -6.72 -21.81 3.96
CA GLY A 80 -7.73 -22.43 4.81
C GLY A 80 -8.33 -21.44 5.81
N LYS A 81 -9.43 -21.87 6.44
CA LYS A 81 -10.05 -21.11 7.54
C LYS A 81 -9.38 -21.51 8.84
N ASN A 82 -8.75 -20.56 9.49
CA ASN A 82 -8.33 -20.73 10.87
C ASN A 82 -9.57 -20.65 11.79
N GLN A 83 -9.48 -21.16 13.03
CA GLN A 83 -10.62 -21.14 13.97
C GLN A 83 -11.05 -19.71 14.35
N SER A 84 -10.22 -18.69 14.13
CA SER A 84 -10.44 -17.31 14.57
C SER A 84 -10.33 -16.25 13.46
N GLY A 85 -9.77 -16.55 12.27
CA GLY A 85 -9.59 -15.57 11.19
C GLY A 85 -10.03 -16.07 9.83
N THR A 86 -10.16 -15.15 8.89
CA THR A 86 -10.38 -15.46 7.47
C THR A 86 -9.39 -14.68 6.63
N ILE A 87 -9.02 -15.25 5.49
CA ILE A 87 -8.21 -14.56 4.50
C ILE A 87 -8.81 -14.77 3.13
N ASP A 88 -9.16 -13.68 2.51
CA ASP A 88 -9.73 -13.63 1.17
C ASP A 88 -8.84 -12.80 0.25
N VAL A 89 -8.99 -12.98 -1.05
CA VAL A 89 -8.28 -12.20 -2.07
C VAL A 89 -9.26 -11.60 -3.06
N MET A 90 -9.13 -10.30 -3.31
CA MET A 90 -9.70 -9.68 -4.51
C MET A 90 -8.74 -9.96 -5.65
N VAL A 91 -9.20 -10.81 -6.56
CA VAL A 91 -8.38 -11.47 -7.57
C VAL A 91 -7.77 -10.47 -8.55
N GLY A 92 -6.44 -10.52 -8.70
CA GLY A 92 -5.70 -9.73 -9.69
C GLY A 92 -6.05 -10.10 -11.13
N SER A 93 -5.74 -9.21 -12.05
CA SER A 93 -5.91 -9.45 -13.48
C SER A 93 -4.91 -8.66 -14.32
N PRO A 94 -4.28 -9.25 -15.34
CA PRO A 94 -3.48 -8.49 -16.30
C PRO A 94 -4.30 -7.39 -17.00
N ARG A 95 -5.64 -7.54 -17.09
CA ARG A 95 -6.53 -6.50 -17.64
C ARG A 95 -6.54 -5.21 -16.81
N SER A 96 -6.10 -5.25 -15.56
CA SER A 96 -5.94 -4.06 -14.72
C SER A 96 -4.96 -3.04 -15.31
N GLN A 97 -4.08 -3.46 -16.23
CA GLN A 97 -3.20 -2.58 -16.99
C GLN A 97 -3.96 -1.44 -17.69
N ALA A 98 -5.20 -1.64 -18.09
CA ALA A 98 -6.04 -0.61 -18.70
C ALA A 98 -6.35 0.56 -17.74
N HIS A 99 -6.17 0.36 -16.44
CA HIS A 99 -6.37 1.35 -15.39
C HIS A 99 -5.05 1.96 -14.87
N ASP A 100 -3.90 1.53 -15.40
CA ASP A 100 -2.58 2.05 -15.01
C ASP A 100 -2.17 3.30 -15.81
N ASN A 101 -3.11 4.23 -15.98
CA ASN A 101 -2.85 5.50 -16.68
C ASN A 101 -1.83 6.33 -15.88
N PRO A 102 -0.76 6.87 -16.52
CA PRO A 102 0.17 7.82 -15.88
C PRO A 102 -0.51 9.09 -15.35
N TYR A 103 -1.59 9.52 -15.99
CA TYR A 103 -2.37 10.72 -15.65
C TYR A 103 -3.83 10.36 -15.34
N PRO A 104 -4.10 9.65 -14.23
CA PRO A 104 -5.46 9.22 -13.90
C PRO A 104 -6.32 10.41 -13.52
N THR A 105 -7.60 10.34 -13.85
CA THR A 105 -8.59 11.27 -13.37
C THR A 105 -8.90 11.04 -11.89
N ILE A 106 -9.43 12.07 -11.22
CA ILE A 106 -9.89 11.96 -9.83
C ILE A 106 -10.92 10.82 -9.67
N ASN A 107 -11.80 10.65 -10.64
CA ASN A 107 -12.78 9.56 -10.63
C ASN A 107 -12.14 8.18 -10.63
N GLU A 108 -11.09 7.99 -11.41
CA GLU A 108 -10.39 6.72 -11.51
C GLU A 108 -9.70 6.35 -10.20
N VAL A 109 -8.99 7.28 -9.57
CA VAL A 109 -8.25 6.99 -8.33
C VAL A 109 -9.18 6.73 -7.12
N TRP A 110 -10.44 7.15 -7.16
CA TRP A 110 -11.41 6.86 -6.10
C TRP A 110 -12.14 5.52 -6.25
N ARG A 111 -11.98 4.81 -7.36
CA ARG A 111 -12.77 3.59 -7.65
C ARG A 111 -12.56 2.49 -6.62
N LEU A 112 -11.34 2.25 -6.17
CA LEU A 112 -11.06 1.24 -5.16
C LEU A 112 -11.63 1.64 -3.79
N GLU A 113 -11.50 2.89 -3.38
CA GLU A 113 -12.13 3.38 -2.14
C GLU A 113 -13.65 3.18 -2.16
N ILE A 114 -14.29 3.43 -3.31
CA ILE A 114 -15.73 3.18 -3.49
C ILE A 114 -16.04 1.69 -3.38
N ALA A 115 -15.19 0.82 -3.94
CA ALA A 115 -15.35 -0.63 -3.83
C ALA A 115 -15.25 -1.08 -2.37
N LEU A 116 -14.26 -0.60 -1.63
CA LEU A 116 -14.03 -0.95 -0.22
C LEU A 116 -15.19 -0.54 0.70
N THR A 117 -15.98 0.48 0.35
CA THR A 117 -17.19 0.81 1.12
C THR A 117 -18.26 -0.30 1.09
N LYS A 118 -18.19 -1.23 0.13
CA LYS A 118 -19.17 -2.33 -0.01
C LYS A 118 -18.87 -3.50 0.92
N VAL A 119 -17.62 -3.59 1.38
CA VAL A 119 -17.10 -4.69 2.22
C VAL A 119 -16.51 -4.19 3.55
N GLU A 120 -16.76 -2.93 3.91
CA GLU A 120 -16.16 -2.28 5.09
C GLU A 120 -16.45 -3.00 6.41
N ARG A 121 -17.57 -3.74 6.50
CA ARG A 121 -17.97 -4.49 7.70
C ARG A 121 -17.48 -5.93 7.71
N ASP A 122 -16.97 -6.40 6.58
CA ASP A 122 -16.62 -7.81 6.40
C ASP A 122 -15.17 -8.08 6.84
N TYR A 123 -14.31 -7.05 6.80
CA TYR A 123 -12.88 -7.17 7.08
C TYR A 123 -12.41 -6.20 8.16
N ASP A 124 -11.42 -6.65 8.93
CA ASP A 124 -10.70 -5.85 9.92
C ASP A 124 -9.51 -5.14 9.29
N LEU A 125 -8.79 -5.85 8.38
CA LEU A 125 -7.61 -5.37 7.68
C LEU A 125 -7.71 -5.64 6.17
N VAL A 126 -7.31 -4.65 5.37
CA VAL A 126 -7.10 -4.79 3.92
C VAL A 126 -5.62 -4.52 3.63
N ILE A 127 -4.99 -5.42 2.89
CA ILE A 127 -3.60 -5.27 2.42
C ILE A 127 -3.64 -5.18 0.90
N ILE A 128 -3.07 -4.12 0.33
CA ILE A 128 -3.06 -3.89 -1.12
C ILE A 128 -1.64 -4.11 -1.65
N ASP A 129 -1.45 -5.11 -2.50
CA ASP A 129 -0.22 -5.28 -3.28
C ASP A 129 -0.26 -4.42 -4.53
N THR A 130 0.77 -3.60 -4.76
CA THR A 130 0.79 -2.59 -5.82
C THR A 130 1.85 -2.88 -6.89
N PRO A 131 1.64 -2.45 -8.14
CA PRO A 131 2.69 -2.52 -9.17
C PRO A 131 3.88 -1.60 -8.84
N PRO A 132 5.06 -1.83 -9.48
CA PRO A 132 6.28 -1.04 -9.24
C PRO A 132 6.31 0.30 -10.00
N SER A 133 5.23 1.08 -9.92
CA SER A 133 5.08 2.35 -10.62
C SER A 133 4.31 3.36 -9.75
N ILE A 134 4.35 4.66 -10.07
CA ILE A 134 3.45 5.69 -9.48
C ILE A 134 2.37 6.07 -10.52
N ASN A 135 1.82 5.11 -11.21
CA ASN A 135 0.74 5.33 -12.16
C ASN A 135 -0.64 5.17 -11.51
N GLY A 136 -1.66 5.04 -12.32
CA GLY A 136 -3.05 4.99 -11.90
C GLY A 136 -3.38 3.94 -10.86
N LEU A 137 -2.87 2.71 -11.00
CA LEU A 137 -3.13 1.62 -10.06
C LEU A 137 -2.57 1.90 -8.67
N THR A 138 -1.31 2.34 -8.58
CA THR A 138 -0.68 2.67 -7.30
C THR A 138 -1.34 3.88 -6.64
N ARG A 139 -1.64 4.94 -7.39
CA ARG A 139 -2.36 6.11 -6.87
C ARG A 139 -3.76 5.72 -6.39
N THR A 140 -4.45 4.82 -7.08
CA THR A 140 -5.75 4.27 -6.67
C THR A 140 -5.65 3.47 -5.37
N ALA A 141 -4.59 2.66 -5.19
CA ALA A 141 -4.31 1.98 -3.95
C ALA A 141 -4.10 2.96 -2.79
N TRP A 142 -3.27 3.99 -2.99
CA TRP A 142 -2.96 4.97 -1.96
C TRP A 142 -4.18 5.81 -1.56
N VAL A 143 -5.02 6.21 -2.51
CA VAL A 143 -6.27 6.93 -2.20
C VAL A 143 -7.21 6.09 -1.32
N ALA A 144 -7.21 4.78 -1.50
CA ALA A 144 -8.00 3.85 -0.69
C ALA A 144 -7.34 3.51 0.66
N SER A 145 -6.08 3.91 0.90
CA SER A 145 -5.30 3.47 2.06
C SER A 145 -5.30 4.48 3.21
N ASP A 146 -5.08 3.95 4.41
CA ASP A 146 -4.77 4.73 5.61
C ASP A 146 -3.25 4.88 5.75
N ARG A 147 -2.48 3.83 5.38
CA ARG A 147 -1.02 3.82 5.46
C ARG A 147 -0.40 3.18 4.22
N VAL A 148 0.82 3.63 3.91
CA VAL A 148 1.69 3.03 2.89
C VAL A 148 2.95 2.49 3.57
N LEU A 149 3.18 1.19 3.44
CA LEU A 149 4.44 0.55 3.78
C LEU A 149 5.35 0.56 2.54
N ILE A 150 6.50 1.21 2.64
CA ILE A 150 7.47 1.27 1.55
C ILE A 150 8.46 0.12 1.72
N VAL A 151 8.54 -0.77 0.73
CA VAL A 151 9.50 -1.88 0.73
C VAL A 151 10.73 -1.49 -0.06
N ALA A 152 11.89 -1.59 0.56
CA ALA A 152 13.17 -1.23 -0.03
C ALA A 152 14.23 -2.33 0.21
N GLU A 153 14.96 -2.71 -0.82
CA GLU A 153 16.18 -3.48 -0.62
C GLU A 153 17.36 -2.53 -0.38
N PRO A 154 18.42 -2.94 0.31
CA PRO A 154 19.58 -2.09 0.58
C PRO A 154 20.44 -1.88 -0.68
N SER A 155 20.03 -0.94 -1.53
CA SER A 155 20.72 -0.56 -2.77
C SER A 155 20.49 0.92 -3.09
N LEU A 156 21.43 1.53 -3.84
CA LEU A 156 21.35 2.94 -4.27
C LEU A 156 20.03 3.27 -4.96
N PHE A 157 19.59 2.43 -5.89
CA PHE A 157 18.34 2.67 -6.63
C PHE A 157 17.09 2.61 -5.73
N SER A 158 17.13 1.80 -4.67
CA SER A 158 16.04 1.77 -3.68
C SER A 158 15.98 3.04 -2.84
N VAL A 159 17.11 3.65 -2.48
CA VAL A 159 17.14 4.95 -1.78
C VAL A 159 16.44 6.02 -2.62
N VAL A 160 16.78 6.12 -3.91
CA VAL A 160 16.15 7.09 -4.83
C VAL A 160 14.66 6.79 -5.03
N ALA A 161 14.30 5.51 -5.16
CA ALA A 161 12.90 5.10 -5.33
C ALA A 161 12.06 5.39 -4.07
N THR A 162 12.62 5.19 -2.88
CA THR A 162 12.00 5.49 -1.59
C THR A 162 11.69 6.99 -1.48
N ASP A 163 12.64 7.84 -1.82
CA ASP A 163 12.49 9.30 -1.78
C ASP A 163 11.30 9.76 -2.66
N ARG A 164 11.28 9.29 -3.90
CA ARG A 164 10.18 9.57 -4.84
C ARG A 164 8.83 9.07 -4.33
N THR A 165 8.81 7.88 -3.69
CA THR A 165 7.57 7.33 -3.13
C THR A 165 7.05 8.19 -1.98
N ILE A 166 7.92 8.61 -1.05
CA ILE A 166 7.55 9.48 0.08
C ILE A 166 6.96 10.79 -0.43
N HIS A 167 7.63 11.46 -1.37
CA HIS A 167 7.15 12.71 -1.95
C HIS A 167 5.77 12.55 -2.59
N ALA A 168 5.57 11.52 -3.42
CA ALA A 168 4.30 11.29 -4.09
C ALA A 168 3.15 10.94 -3.11
N VAL A 169 3.44 10.23 -2.02
CA VAL A 169 2.46 9.97 -0.94
C VAL A 169 2.08 11.28 -0.25
N GLU A 170 3.07 12.15 0.07
CA GLU A 170 2.82 13.43 0.72
C GLU A 170 2.02 14.40 -0.18
N GLU A 171 2.29 14.44 -1.47
CA GLU A 171 1.49 15.19 -2.45
C GLU A 171 0.03 14.72 -2.44
N LEU A 172 -0.20 13.41 -2.54
CA LEU A 172 -1.56 12.86 -2.46
C LEU A 172 -2.23 13.15 -1.12
N ARG A 173 -1.49 13.08 -0.01
CA ARG A 173 -1.99 13.39 1.32
C ARG A 173 -2.49 14.82 1.41
N LYS A 174 -1.69 15.77 0.95
CA LYS A 174 -2.05 17.19 0.96
C LYS A 174 -3.21 17.49 0.01
N GLY A 175 -3.12 17.02 -1.22
CA GLY A 175 -4.06 17.40 -2.28
C GLY A 175 -5.37 16.62 -2.30
N LEU A 176 -5.41 15.37 -1.85
CA LEU A 176 -6.57 14.50 -2.10
C LEU A 176 -7.06 13.72 -0.89
N THR A 177 -6.17 13.14 -0.09
CA THR A 177 -6.55 12.21 0.99
C THR A 177 -5.76 12.46 2.26
N PRO A 178 -6.18 13.41 3.13
CA PRO A 178 -5.43 13.81 4.34
C PRO A 178 -5.19 12.69 5.36
N ARG A 179 -5.96 11.59 5.28
CA ARG A 179 -5.78 10.43 6.16
C ARG A 179 -4.58 9.56 5.78
N LEU A 180 -4.13 9.64 4.52
CA LEU A 180 -3.01 8.87 4.02
C LEU A 180 -1.72 9.25 4.75
N GLY A 181 -0.93 8.27 5.17
CA GLY A 181 0.39 8.50 5.73
C GLY A 181 1.36 7.39 5.36
N VAL A 182 2.65 7.67 5.43
CA VAL A 182 3.68 6.64 5.35
C VAL A 182 3.73 5.92 6.68
N LEU A 183 3.58 4.58 6.69
CA LEU A 183 3.79 3.75 7.87
C LEU A 183 5.28 3.71 8.22
N GLY A 184 6.09 3.46 7.22
CA GLY A 184 7.54 3.35 7.35
C GLY A 184 8.17 2.71 6.12
N ILE A 185 9.50 2.57 6.20
CA ILE A 185 10.35 1.92 5.21
C ILE A 185 10.78 0.59 5.80
N LEU A 186 10.33 -0.51 5.20
CA LEU A 186 10.77 -1.87 5.56
C LEU A 186 11.96 -2.27 4.68
N ILE A 187 13.10 -2.47 5.29
CA ILE A 187 14.27 -3.00 4.59
C ILE A 187 14.07 -4.50 4.40
N ASN A 188 14.08 -4.93 3.15
CA ASN A 188 13.87 -6.31 2.75
C ASN A 188 15.07 -6.84 1.96
N ARG A 189 15.23 -8.17 1.91
CA ARG A 189 16.31 -8.86 1.21
C ARG A 189 17.70 -8.44 1.66
N LEU A 190 17.85 -8.15 2.94
CA LEU A 190 19.17 -7.92 3.50
C LEU A 190 20.00 -9.19 3.33
N LYS A 191 21.18 -9.05 2.75
CA LYS A 191 22.20 -10.11 2.70
C LYS A 191 23.18 -9.87 3.83
N PRO A 192 23.20 -10.75 4.86
CA PRO A 192 24.16 -10.64 5.94
C PRO A 192 25.61 -10.63 5.40
N PHE A 193 26.46 -9.88 6.03
CA PHE A 193 27.90 -9.79 5.70
C PHE A 193 28.21 -9.19 4.32
N ALA A 194 27.26 -8.47 3.68
CA ALA A 194 27.50 -7.71 2.47
C ALA A 194 27.77 -6.23 2.83
N PRO A 195 29.02 -5.72 2.70
CA PRO A 195 29.37 -4.35 3.14
C PRO A 195 28.53 -3.27 2.47
N GLU A 196 28.18 -3.44 1.18
CA GLU A 196 27.31 -2.52 0.46
C GLU A 196 25.90 -2.47 1.09
N ASN A 197 25.36 -3.62 1.52
CA ASN A 197 24.04 -3.64 2.17
C ASN A 197 24.07 -2.90 3.52
N GLU A 198 25.10 -3.12 4.32
CA GLU A 198 25.28 -2.42 5.60
C GLU A 198 25.39 -0.90 5.40
N PHE A 199 26.22 -0.49 4.44
CA PHE A 199 26.35 0.92 4.07
C PHE A 199 25.00 1.54 3.69
N ARG A 200 24.20 0.86 2.83
CA ARG A 200 22.91 1.38 2.38
C ARG A 200 21.86 1.38 3.48
N VAL A 201 21.87 0.42 4.37
CA VAL A 201 21.00 0.43 5.56
C VAL A 201 21.29 1.64 6.44
N ASN A 202 22.56 1.93 6.69
CA ASN A 202 22.97 3.08 7.49
C ASN A 202 22.61 4.40 6.80
N GLU A 203 22.85 4.53 5.49
CA GLU A 203 22.43 5.68 4.68
C GLU A 203 20.91 5.92 4.78
N MET A 204 20.10 4.87 4.67
CA MET A 204 18.65 4.98 4.81
C MET A 204 18.25 5.43 6.23
N ARG A 205 18.88 4.89 7.26
CA ARG A 205 18.61 5.28 8.65
C ARG A 205 19.02 6.72 8.94
N GLU A 206 20.15 7.17 8.44
CA GLU A 206 20.60 8.56 8.55
C GLU A 206 19.65 9.52 7.81
N LYS A 207 19.22 9.15 6.60
CA LYS A 207 18.38 10.01 5.77
C LYS A 207 16.92 10.09 6.23
N TYR A 208 16.34 8.96 6.63
CA TYR A 208 14.90 8.86 6.91
C TYR A 208 14.57 8.71 8.40
N GLY A 209 15.56 8.54 9.24
CA GLY A 209 15.39 8.48 10.70
C GLY A 209 14.38 7.43 11.14
N SER A 210 13.39 7.86 11.92
CA SER A 210 12.34 7.02 12.48
C SER A 210 11.36 6.44 11.44
N LEU A 211 11.39 6.90 10.20
CA LEU A 211 10.61 6.26 9.13
C LEU A 211 11.17 4.90 8.73
N VAL A 212 12.46 4.61 8.97
CA VAL A 212 12.98 3.26 8.75
C VAL A 212 12.54 2.38 9.90
N LEU A 213 11.75 1.34 9.60
CA LEU A 213 11.29 0.41 10.62
C LEU A 213 12.47 -0.29 11.28
N PRO A 214 12.40 -0.61 12.58
CA PRO A 214 13.46 -1.33 13.29
C PRO A 214 13.66 -2.74 12.73
N THR A 215 12.57 -3.38 12.31
CA THR A 215 12.55 -4.72 11.73
C THR A 215 13.14 -4.70 10.33
N VAL A 216 14.06 -5.64 10.06
CA VAL A 216 14.72 -5.84 8.77
C VAL A 216 14.53 -7.30 8.35
N LEU A 217 14.05 -7.51 7.13
CA LEU A 217 13.88 -8.85 6.59
C LEU A 217 15.11 -9.28 5.79
N GLU A 218 15.73 -10.38 6.22
CA GLU A 218 16.82 -10.98 5.48
C GLU A 218 16.34 -11.84 4.31
N GLU A 219 17.18 -12.01 3.32
CA GLU A 219 16.92 -12.94 2.22
C GLU A 219 17.00 -14.39 2.73
N ARG A 220 15.87 -15.06 2.85
CA ARG A 220 15.74 -16.42 3.39
C ARG A 220 14.96 -17.33 2.46
N SER A 221 15.51 -18.52 2.19
CA SER A 221 14.90 -19.53 1.31
C SER A 221 13.55 -20.04 1.84
N ALA A 222 13.37 -20.10 3.16
CA ALA A 222 12.13 -20.55 3.78
C ALA A 222 10.92 -19.69 3.36
N LEU A 223 11.10 -18.36 3.27
CA LEU A 223 10.06 -17.46 2.81
C LEU A 223 9.71 -17.68 1.33
N GLN A 224 10.73 -17.89 0.48
CA GLN A 224 10.54 -18.21 -0.93
C GLN A 224 9.82 -19.54 -1.13
N GLN A 225 10.18 -20.56 -0.34
CA GLN A 225 9.54 -21.89 -0.39
C GLN A 225 8.08 -21.84 0.07
N ALA A 226 7.77 -21.13 1.15
CA ALA A 226 6.41 -20.96 1.63
C ALA A 226 5.54 -20.26 0.58
N THR A 227 6.02 -19.13 0.03
CA THR A 227 5.33 -18.37 -1.01
C THR A 227 5.14 -19.21 -2.29
N GLY A 228 6.19 -19.89 -2.75
CA GLY A 228 6.15 -20.75 -3.94
C GLY A 228 5.24 -21.98 -3.79
N SER A 229 4.90 -22.35 -2.55
CA SER A 229 3.95 -23.41 -2.23
C SER A 229 2.54 -22.91 -1.92
N ALA A 230 2.27 -21.63 -2.13
CA ALA A 230 1.02 -20.96 -1.77
C ALA A 230 0.60 -21.24 -0.31
N ARG A 231 1.54 -21.12 0.65
CA ARG A 231 1.32 -21.35 2.07
C ARG A 231 1.76 -20.17 2.92
N ALA A 232 1.01 -19.93 3.99
CA ALA A 232 1.32 -18.92 4.98
C ALA A 232 2.64 -19.23 5.68
N ILE A 233 3.53 -18.24 5.85
CA ILE A 233 4.82 -18.42 6.53
C ILE A 233 4.66 -18.85 7.99
N HIS A 234 3.61 -18.41 8.69
CA HIS A 234 3.29 -18.81 10.06
C HIS A 234 2.92 -20.29 10.18
N SER A 235 2.53 -20.96 9.08
CA SER A 235 2.27 -22.39 9.02
C SER A 235 3.42 -23.19 8.40
N TRP A 236 4.52 -22.53 8.00
CA TRP A 236 5.67 -23.19 7.39
C TRP A 236 6.58 -23.79 8.48
N PRO A 237 7.02 -25.04 8.34
CA PRO A 237 7.81 -25.70 9.39
C PRO A 237 9.24 -25.13 9.49
N GLY A 238 9.82 -25.22 10.68
CA GLY A 238 11.22 -24.93 10.97
C GLY A 238 11.44 -23.60 11.72
N GLN A 239 12.57 -23.54 12.43
CA GLN A 239 12.93 -22.40 13.28
C GLN A 239 13.07 -21.09 12.47
N THR A 240 13.74 -21.15 11.32
CA THR A 240 13.90 -19.96 10.44
C THR A 240 12.55 -19.38 10.02
N SER A 241 11.55 -20.22 9.80
CA SER A 241 10.20 -19.77 9.43
C SER A 241 9.50 -19.06 10.59
N GLN A 242 9.70 -19.56 11.81
CA GLN A 242 9.18 -18.91 13.03
C GLN A 242 9.82 -17.54 13.26
N GLU A 243 11.14 -17.44 13.04
CA GLU A 243 11.87 -16.16 13.13
C GLU A 243 11.33 -15.14 12.11
N ILE A 244 11.12 -15.55 10.85
CA ILE A 244 10.53 -14.70 9.81
C ILE A 244 9.09 -14.33 10.15
N ALA A 245 8.30 -15.27 10.65
CA ALA A 245 6.92 -15.04 11.07
C ALA A 245 6.87 -13.98 12.18
N ALA A 246 7.74 -14.08 13.19
CA ALA A 246 7.85 -13.08 14.25
C ALA A 246 8.22 -11.68 13.72
N GLN A 247 9.10 -11.59 12.73
CA GLN A 247 9.42 -10.31 12.08
C GLN A 247 8.20 -9.70 11.38
N PHE A 248 7.37 -10.50 10.71
CA PHE A 248 6.11 -10.00 10.13
C PHE A 248 5.09 -9.61 11.20
N ASP A 249 5.08 -10.29 12.34
CA ASP A 249 4.28 -9.88 13.50
C ASP A 249 4.67 -8.48 14.00
N GLU A 250 5.96 -8.19 14.13
CA GLU A 250 6.47 -6.86 14.53
C GLU A 250 6.07 -5.76 13.54
N VAL A 251 6.14 -6.04 12.23
CA VAL A 251 5.72 -5.07 11.20
C VAL A 251 4.20 -4.85 11.26
N LEU A 252 3.42 -5.92 11.49
CA LEU A 252 1.97 -5.80 11.67
C LEU A 252 1.63 -5.00 12.93
N ASP A 253 2.35 -5.21 14.05
CA ASP A 253 2.17 -4.42 15.28
C ASP A 253 2.40 -2.92 15.02
N SER A 254 3.47 -2.58 14.31
CA SER A 254 3.74 -1.19 13.91
C SER A 254 2.61 -0.59 13.08
N ALA A 255 1.98 -1.39 12.20
CA ALA A 255 0.82 -0.96 11.41
C ALA A 255 -0.41 -0.74 12.29
N LEU A 256 -0.74 -1.69 13.17
CA LEU A 256 -1.90 -1.62 14.05
C LEU A 256 -1.79 -0.45 15.04
N GLU A 257 -0.61 -0.21 15.62
CA GLU A 257 -0.32 0.95 16.47
C GLU A 257 -0.49 2.27 15.69
N SER A 258 0.01 2.33 14.46
CA SER A 258 -0.14 3.52 13.61
C SER A 258 -1.61 3.81 13.27
N PHE A 259 -2.43 2.78 13.10
CA PHE A 259 -3.88 2.96 12.89
C PHE A 259 -4.59 3.45 14.16
N ALA A 260 -4.21 2.91 15.33
CA ALA A 260 -4.79 3.32 16.60
C ALA A 260 -4.50 4.79 16.95
N ASN A 261 -3.32 5.29 16.56
CA ASN A 261 -2.88 6.66 16.77
C ASN A 261 -3.39 7.64 15.72
N GLN A 262 -4.19 7.20 14.75
CA GLN A 262 -4.73 8.06 13.73
C GLN A 262 -5.87 8.92 14.29
N GLU A 263 -5.64 10.22 14.50
CA GLU A 263 -6.64 11.18 15.03
C GLU A 263 -7.82 11.41 14.07
N THR A 264 -7.63 11.19 12.78
CA THR A 264 -8.64 11.41 11.75
C THR A 264 -9.46 10.14 11.53
N ARG A 265 -10.70 10.14 12.01
CA ARG A 265 -11.70 9.13 11.67
C ARG A 265 -11.79 8.97 10.15
N ARG A 266 -11.87 7.72 9.67
CA ARG A 266 -12.18 7.44 8.27
C ARG A 266 -13.48 8.16 7.88
N PRO A 267 -13.50 9.00 6.83
CA PRO A 267 -14.68 9.79 6.49
C PRO A 267 -15.86 8.86 6.19
N THR A 268 -17.04 9.24 6.62
CA THR A 268 -18.27 8.51 6.34
C THR A 268 -18.55 8.47 4.83
N ARG A 269 -19.41 7.55 4.40
CA ARG A 269 -19.84 7.46 2.99
C ARG A 269 -20.39 8.80 2.46
N ALA A 270 -21.09 9.56 3.31
CA ALA A 270 -21.65 10.86 2.94
C ALA A 270 -20.52 11.90 2.75
N GLU A 271 -19.55 11.94 3.64
CA GLU A 271 -18.39 12.83 3.56
C GLU A 271 -17.53 12.51 2.35
N ARG A 272 -17.24 11.22 2.08
CA ARG A 272 -16.53 10.76 0.87
C ARG A 272 -17.26 11.18 -0.41
N LYS A 273 -18.61 11.04 -0.43
CA LYS A 273 -19.43 11.47 -1.57
C LYS A 273 -19.36 12.97 -1.77
N ALA A 274 -19.44 13.77 -0.69
CA ALA A 274 -19.36 15.23 -0.75
C ALA A 274 -17.99 15.69 -1.26
N GLN A 275 -16.88 15.16 -0.73
CA GLN A 275 -15.53 15.45 -1.17
C GLN A 275 -15.32 15.11 -2.65
N ARG A 276 -15.81 13.94 -3.08
CA ARG A 276 -15.79 13.51 -4.48
C ARG A 276 -16.55 14.45 -5.39
N VAL A 277 -17.78 14.83 -5.04
CA VAL A 277 -18.63 15.71 -5.87
C VAL A 277 -17.97 17.08 -6.04
N THR A 278 -17.43 17.65 -4.99
CA THR A 278 -16.77 18.97 -5.03
C THR A 278 -15.55 18.96 -5.99
N ARG A 279 -14.79 17.87 -6.03
CA ARG A 279 -13.58 17.76 -6.88
C ARG A 279 -13.88 17.34 -8.31
N ILE A 280 -14.89 16.49 -8.53
CA ILE A 280 -15.35 16.08 -9.89
C ILE A 280 -15.90 17.28 -10.66
N MET A 281 -16.60 18.22 -9.99
CA MET A 281 -17.16 19.40 -10.65
C MET A 281 -16.08 20.30 -11.27
N ARG A 282 -14.80 20.11 -10.94
CA ARG A 282 -13.70 20.89 -11.52
C ARG A 282 -13.14 20.32 -12.84
N GLY A 283 -13.52 19.09 -13.24
CA GLY A 283 -13.06 18.42 -14.49
C GLY A 283 -11.53 18.27 -14.63
N GLN A 284 -10.79 18.37 -13.53
CA GLN A 284 -9.34 18.40 -13.50
C GLN A 284 -8.75 16.98 -13.42
N THR A 285 -7.55 16.79 -13.99
CA THR A 285 -6.74 15.60 -13.72
C THR A 285 -6.18 15.65 -12.29
N LEU A 286 -5.76 14.51 -11.78
CA LEU A 286 -5.15 14.43 -10.45
C LEU A 286 -3.93 15.37 -10.33
N ASP A 287 -3.04 15.35 -11.32
CA ASP A 287 -1.83 16.18 -11.31
C ASP A 287 -2.15 17.68 -11.36
N GLN A 288 -3.22 18.09 -12.06
CA GLN A 288 -3.71 19.48 -12.03
C GLN A 288 -4.21 19.90 -10.64
N VAL A 289 -4.85 18.99 -9.90
CA VAL A 289 -5.30 19.25 -8.53
C VAL A 289 -4.12 19.35 -7.57
N LEU A 290 -3.15 18.44 -7.70
CA LEU A 290 -1.95 18.45 -6.86
C LEU A 290 -1.07 19.69 -7.12
N ALA A 291 -0.91 20.12 -8.37
CA ALA A 291 -0.17 21.32 -8.73
C ALA A 291 -0.83 22.60 -8.20
N PHE A 292 -2.16 22.71 -8.24
CA PHE A 292 -2.89 23.88 -7.76
C PHE A 292 -2.78 24.07 -6.22
N GLU A 293 -2.70 22.98 -5.46
CA GLU A 293 -2.54 23.07 -4.00
C GLU A 293 -1.05 23.24 -3.57
N ALA A 294 -0.11 23.11 -4.50
CA ALA A 294 1.33 23.31 -4.27
C ALA A 294 1.79 24.76 -4.55
N GLU A 295 0.98 25.60 -5.19
CA GLU A 295 1.29 27.03 -5.30
C GLU A 295 1.20 27.66 -3.91
N PRO A 296 2.28 28.29 -3.38
CA PRO A 296 2.22 29.05 -2.13
C PRO A 296 1.18 30.14 -2.34
N GLY A 297 0.15 30.15 -1.48
CA GLY A 297 -0.77 31.27 -1.42
C GLY A 297 0.04 32.56 -1.27
N ASP A 298 -0.30 33.58 -2.03
CA ASP A 298 0.20 34.93 -1.84
C ASP A 298 0.08 35.30 -0.36
N ASP A 299 1.18 35.19 0.36
CA ASP A 299 1.33 35.75 1.70
C ASP A 299 1.53 37.25 1.53
N PRO A 300 0.59 38.14 1.94
CA PRO A 300 0.71 39.57 1.69
C PRO A 300 1.73 40.25 2.58
N GLU A 301 2.66 39.54 3.23
CA GLU A 301 3.62 40.08 4.20
C GLU A 301 5.10 39.84 3.88
N GLU A 302 5.53 39.75 2.62
CA GLU A 302 6.93 39.96 2.26
C GLU A 302 7.08 41.24 1.42
N GLN A 303 6.68 42.40 1.96
CA GLN A 303 7.25 43.65 1.55
C GLN A 303 8.65 43.78 2.17
N SER A 304 9.66 43.75 1.30
CA SER A 304 11.07 43.90 1.60
C SER A 304 11.33 45.16 2.45
N PRO A 305 12.15 45.06 3.51
CA PRO A 305 12.54 46.22 4.33
C PRO A 305 13.41 47.30 3.61
N ALA A 306 13.64 47.16 2.30
CA ALA A 306 14.50 48.04 1.52
C ALA A 306 13.81 49.31 0.96
N GLU A 307 12.49 49.39 0.97
CA GLU A 307 11.76 50.58 0.49
C GLU A 307 11.32 51.56 1.58
N ALA A 308 11.67 51.31 2.85
CA ALA A 308 11.36 52.22 3.97
C ALA A 308 12.46 53.24 4.29
N LEU A 309 13.57 53.24 3.57
CA LEU A 309 14.62 54.27 3.68
C LEU A 309 14.81 54.92 2.33
N GLY A 310 14.00 55.93 2.07
CA GLY A 310 14.21 56.81 0.92
C GLY A 310 15.62 57.47 0.96
N LEU A 311 16.52 56.97 0.13
CA LEU A 311 17.71 57.64 -0.40
C LEU A 311 17.98 57.12 -1.82
#